data_f86e2ce9e16cd9c2594a704e067e5c1e
#
_entry.id   f86e2ce9e16cd9c2594a704e067e5c1e
#
_cell.length_a   1.000
_cell.length_b   1.000
_cell.length_c   1.000
_cell.angle_alpha   90.00
_cell.angle_beta   90.00
_cell.angle_gamma   90.00
#
_symmetry.space_group_name_H-M   'P 1'
#
loop_
_entity.id
_entity.type
_entity.pdbx_description
1 polymer ?
#
loop_
_entity_poly.entity_id
_entity_poly.type
_entity_poly.pdbx_seq_one_letter_code
_entity_poly.pdbx_strand_id
1 'polypeptide(L)'
;RVHYAMKANSNLAILNLFAKLGAGFDIVSAGELARVLAAGGSANQVVFSGVGKSKPEMVAALKAGVKCFNLESIPELTRLNEVSSELGVIAPISLRVNPDVDPKTHPYISTGLKGNKFGIAYDDVLKTYQEAAKMSSCKIVGIDCHIGSQIFEVSGFELAAQRLVAVLAAFRDKYSKELAELNLGGDTE
;
A
#
# COMPACT_ATOMS: atom_id res chain seq x y z
N ARG A 1 7.41 11.46 2.48
CA ARG A 1 6.32 11.82 3.42
C ARG A 1 6.08 10.64 4.36
N VAL A 2 5.79 10.92 5.63
CA VAL A 2 5.38 9.90 6.60
C VAL A 2 3.87 9.69 6.52
N HIS A 3 3.44 8.43 6.49
CA HIS A 3 2.06 8.00 6.66
C HIS A 3 1.97 7.22 7.97
N TYR A 4 1.19 7.74 8.92
CA TYR A 4 1.07 7.13 10.23
C TYR A 4 0.15 5.90 10.17
N ALA A 5 0.67 4.74 10.55
CA ALA A 5 -0.11 3.51 10.68
C ALA A 5 -0.97 3.60 11.93
N MET A 6 -2.23 3.97 11.78
CA MET A 6 -3.09 4.30 12.92
C MET A 6 -3.53 3.10 13.74
N LYS A 7 -3.24 1.88 13.30
CA LYS A 7 -3.39 0.67 14.12
C LYS A 7 -2.57 0.74 15.42
N ALA A 8 -1.45 1.47 15.43
CA ALA A 8 -0.61 1.65 16.60
C ALA A 8 -1.34 2.45 17.71
N ASN A 9 -1.99 3.56 17.35
CA ASN A 9 -2.81 4.33 18.27
C ASN A 9 -3.84 5.19 17.50
N SER A 10 -5.11 4.88 17.66
CA SER A 10 -6.21 5.56 16.97
C SER A 10 -6.88 6.67 17.81
N ASN A 11 -6.21 7.21 18.83
CA ASN A 11 -6.72 8.32 19.63
C ASN A 11 -6.86 9.58 18.76
N LEU A 12 -8.05 10.20 18.78
CA LEU A 12 -8.36 11.35 17.91
C LEU A 12 -7.45 12.55 18.15
N ALA A 13 -6.99 12.78 19.38
CA ALA A 13 -6.08 13.91 19.69
C ALA A 13 -4.69 13.67 19.05
N ILE A 14 -4.19 12.42 19.05
CA ILE A 14 -2.94 12.05 18.41
C ILE A 14 -3.08 12.18 16.88
N LEU A 15 -4.16 11.66 16.31
CA LEU A 15 -4.42 11.78 14.88
C LEU A 15 -4.53 13.24 14.44
N ASN A 16 -5.19 14.10 15.26
CA ASN A 16 -5.28 15.54 15.00
C ASN A 16 -3.89 16.21 15.03
N LEU A 17 -3.03 15.82 15.97
CA LEU A 17 -1.67 16.33 16.03
C LEU A 17 -0.89 15.96 14.76
N PHE A 18 -0.93 14.71 14.33
CA PHE A 18 -0.26 14.26 13.10
C PHE A 18 -0.83 14.93 11.85
N ALA A 19 -2.16 15.11 11.77
CA ALA A 19 -2.79 15.84 10.67
C ALA A 19 -2.27 17.29 10.60
N LYS A 20 -2.18 17.98 11.73
CA LYS A 20 -1.64 19.36 11.82
C LYS A 20 -0.15 19.44 11.44
N LEU A 21 0.62 18.38 11.70
CA LEU A 21 2.03 18.29 11.30
C LEU A 21 2.21 17.88 9.81
N GLY A 22 1.10 17.66 9.07
CA GLY A 22 1.13 17.33 7.66
C GLY A 22 1.44 15.87 7.35
N ALA A 23 1.33 14.97 8.33
CA ALA A 23 1.45 13.53 8.08
C ALA A 23 0.25 13.02 7.27
N GLY A 24 0.47 11.97 6.47
CA GLY A 24 -0.58 11.12 5.95
C GLY A 24 -0.95 10.02 6.95
N PHE A 25 -1.88 9.17 6.55
CA PHE A 25 -2.34 8.06 7.38
C PHE A 25 -2.39 6.77 6.56
N ASP A 26 -2.00 5.67 7.18
CA ASP A 26 -2.21 4.32 6.66
C ASP A 26 -3.29 3.64 7.47
N ILE A 27 -4.35 3.20 6.78
CA ILE A 27 -5.56 2.62 7.38
C ILE A 27 -5.80 1.21 6.85
N VAL A 28 -6.54 0.42 7.62
CA VAL A 28 -6.94 -0.94 7.24
C VAL A 28 -8.46 -1.16 7.31
N SER A 29 -9.25 -0.13 7.58
CA SER A 29 -10.72 -0.21 7.62
C SER A 29 -11.41 1.13 7.37
N ALA A 30 -12.70 1.09 7.02
CA ALA A 30 -13.51 2.29 6.93
C ALA A 30 -13.73 2.98 8.29
N GLY A 31 -13.70 2.22 9.39
CA GLY A 31 -13.75 2.78 10.74
C GLY A 31 -12.54 3.65 11.05
N GLU A 32 -11.36 3.22 10.61
CA GLU A 32 -10.14 4.01 10.71
C GLU A 32 -10.21 5.25 9.83
N LEU A 33 -10.72 5.14 8.60
CA LEU A 33 -10.95 6.30 7.73
C LEU A 33 -11.84 7.34 8.43
N ALA A 34 -12.95 6.91 9.01
CA ALA A 34 -13.85 7.81 9.73
C ALA A 34 -13.15 8.53 10.90
N ARG A 35 -12.27 7.86 11.63
CA ARG A 35 -11.48 8.46 12.72
C ARG A 35 -10.47 9.49 12.19
N VAL A 36 -9.79 9.20 11.09
CA VAL A 36 -8.87 10.16 10.44
C VAL A 36 -9.61 11.42 10.06
N LEU A 37 -10.77 11.30 9.41
CA LEU A 37 -11.58 12.45 8.99
C LEU A 37 -12.12 13.23 10.19
N ALA A 38 -12.61 12.56 11.24
CA ALA A 38 -13.06 13.17 12.48
C ALA A 38 -11.94 13.93 13.22
N ALA A 39 -10.70 13.47 13.09
CA ALA A 39 -9.52 14.12 13.63
C ALA A 39 -9.02 15.32 12.78
N GLY A 40 -9.67 15.62 11.66
CA GLY A 40 -9.28 16.71 10.76
C GLY A 40 -8.21 16.33 9.74
N GLY A 41 -7.92 15.02 9.57
CA GLY A 41 -7.08 14.52 8.50
C GLY A 41 -7.79 14.57 7.14
N SER A 42 -7.02 14.67 6.07
CA SER A 42 -7.55 14.73 4.70
C SER A 42 -7.50 13.37 4.03
N ALA A 43 -8.62 12.94 3.40
CA ALA A 43 -8.70 11.65 2.72
C ALA A 43 -7.63 11.51 1.61
N ASN A 44 -7.30 12.58 0.90
CA ASN A 44 -6.27 12.56 -0.16
C ASN A 44 -4.84 12.35 0.37
N GLN A 45 -4.67 12.22 1.68
CA GLN A 45 -3.42 11.84 2.34
C GLN A 45 -3.51 10.47 3.02
N VAL A 46 -4.58 9.73 2.75
CA VAL A 46 -4.82 8.40 3.31
C VAL A 46 -4.45 7.32 2.30
N VAL A 47 -3.69 6.34 2.74
CA VAL A 47 -3.41 5.09 2.04
C VAL A 47 -4.24 3.99 2.68
N PHE A 48 -4.94 3.18 1.87
CA PHE A 48 -5.77 2.09 2.36
C PHE A 48 -5.08 0.75 2.12
N SER A 49 -4.52 0.18 3.17
CA SER A 49 -3.79 -1.09 3.20
C SER A 49 -4.66 -2.24 3.73
N GLY A 50 -4.06 -3.43 3.87
CA GLY A 50 -4.69 -4.62 4.47
C GLY A 50 -5.39 -5.53 3.48
N VAL A 51 -5.47 -6.82 3.85
CA VAL A 51 -5.97 -7.93 3.02
C VAL A 51 -7.51 -8.08 3.02
N GLY A 52 -8.18 -7.41 3.93
CA GLY A 52 -9.60 -7.64 4.22
C GLY A 52 -10.55 -6.55 3.73
N LYS A 53 -10.15 -5.70 2.76
CA LYS A 53 -11.01 -4.62 2.26
C LYS A 53 -12.32 -5.16 1.67
N SER A 54 -13.42 -4.89 2.33
CA SER A 54 -14.76 -5.25 1.87
C SER A 54 -15.29 -4.26 0.82
N LYS A 55 -16.27 -4.69 0.03
CA LYS A 55 -16.92 -3.82 -0.97
C LYS A 55 -17.49 -2.52 -0.36
N PRO A 56 -18.19 -2.52 0.80
CA PRO A 56 -18.64 -1.28 1.44
C PRO A 56 -17.50 -0.36 1.85
N GLU A 57 -16.37 -0.90 2.32
CA GLU A 57 -15.20 -0.11 2.69
C GLU A 57 -14.51 0.51 1.49
N MET A 58 -14.40 -0.23 0.37
CA MET A 58 -13.93 0.31 -0.89
C MET A 58 -14.80 1.48 -1.37
N VAL A 59 -16.14 1.32 -1.31
CA VAL A 59 -17.09 2.39 -1.65
C VAL A 59 -16.88 3.62 -0.78
N ALA A 60 -16.76 3.44 0.54
CA ALA A 60 -16.55 4.55 1.47
C ALA A 60 -15.24 5.29 1.18
N ALA A 61 -14.15 4.57 0.95
CA ALA A 61 -12.84 5.14 0.67
C ALA A 61 -12.79 5.85 -0.70
N LEU A 62 -13.39 5.28 -1.74
CA LEU A 62 -13.51 5.91 -3.06
C LEU A 62 -14.30 7.21 -3.00
N LYS A 63 -15.45 7.21 -2.30
CA LYS A 63 -16.27 8.42 -2.10
C LYS A 63 -15.55 9.50 -1.30
N ALA A 64 -14.73 9.12 -0.33
CA ALA A 64 -13.91 10.04 0.44
C ALA A 64 -12.73 10.60 -0.35
N GLY A 65 -12.31 9.93 -1.43
CA GLY A 65 -11.17 10.34 -2.25
C GLY A 65 -9.82 10.03 -1.58
N VAL A 66 -9.63 8.80 -1.10
CA VAL A 66 -8.34 8.37 -0.54
C VAL A 66 -7.22 8.46 -1.57
N LYS A 67 -6.00 8.66 -1.09
CA LYS A 67 -4.80 8.85 -1.92
C LYS A 67 -4.53 7.64 -2.81
N CYS A 68 -4.52 6.43 -2.22
CA CYS A 68 -4.42 5.19 -2.97
C CYS A 68 -4.86 3.98 -2.15
N PHE A 69 -5.13 2.88 -2.87
CA PHE A 69 -5.35 1.55 -2.32
C PHE A 69 -4.11 0.70 -2.54
N ASN A 70 -3.52 0.18 -1.47
CA ASN A 70 -2.48 -0.84 -1.54
C ASN A 70 -3.15 -2.20 -1.73
N LEU A 71 -2.98 -2.79 -2.91
CA LEU A 71 -3.62 -4.05 -3.30
C LEU A 71 -2.67 -5.22 -3.11
N GLU A 72 -3.19 -6.31 -2.57
CA GLU A 72 -2.43 -7.48 -2.17
C GLU A 72 -2.71 -8.71 -3.04
N SER A 73 -3.70 -8.63 -3.95
CA SER A 73 -4.07 -9.75 -4.83
C SER A 73 -4.85 -9.32 -6.08
N ILE A 74 -4.83 -10.18 -7.10
CA ILE A 74 -5.64 -9.99 -8.33
C ILE A 74 -7.14 -10.00 -8.04
N PRO A 75 -7.71 -10.89 -7.20
CA PRO A 75 -9.13 -10.82 -6.85
C PRO A 75 -9.54 -9.50 -6.20
N GLU A 76 -8.67 -8.92 -5.37
CA GLU A 76 -8.91 -7.60 -4.78
C GLU A 76 -8.90 -6.49 -5.84
N LEU A 77 -7.93 -6.52 -6.74
CA LEU A 77 -7.86 -5.60 -7.89
C LEU A 77 -9.13 -5.67 -8.74
N THR A 78 -9.60 -6.86 -9.08
CA THR A 78 -10.82 -7.07 -9.86
C THR A 78 -12.03 -6.47 -9.14
N ARG A 79 -12.19 -6.76 -7.84
CA ARG A 79 -13.28 -6.20 -7.02
C ARG A 79 -13.24 -4.68 -6.96
N LEU A 80 -12.06 -4.10 -6.76
CA LEU A 80 -11.93 -2.64 -6.72
C LEU A 80 -12.28 -2.01 -8.07
N ASN A 81 -11.86 -2.62 -9.18
CA ASN A 81 -12.20 -2.14 -10.52
C ASN A 81 -13.72 -2.17 -10.75
N GLU A 82 -14.42 -3.24 -10.34
CA GLU A 82 -15.87 -3.34 -10.42
C GLU A 82 -16.56 -2.23 -9.61
N VAL A 83 -16.17 -2.07 -8.35
CA VAL A 83 -16.73 -1.03 -7.46
C VAL A 83 -16.48 0.37 -8.02
N SER A 84 -15.30 0.62 -8.54
CA SER A 84 -14.95 1.91 -9.12
C SER A 84 -15.75 2.20 -10.39
N SER A 85 -15.94 1.18 -11.22
CA SER A 85 -16.77 1.27 -12.42
C SER A 85 -18.24 1.54 -12.09
N GLU A 86 -18.81 0.85 -11.08
CA GLU A 86 -20.19 1.08 -10.59
C GLU A 86 -20.37 2.52 -10.07
N LEU A 87 -19.32 3.10 -9.48
CA LEU A 87 -19.35 4.48 -8.97
C LEU A 87 -18.99 5.54 -10.01
N GLY A 88 -18.53 5.14 -11.20
CA GLY A 88 -18.08 6.07 -12.24
C GLY A 88 -16.80 6.83 -11.86
N VAL A 89 -15.93 6.25 -11.04
CA VAL A 89 -14.68 6.86 -10.56
C VAL A 89 -13.47 6.02 -10.94
N ILE A 90 -12.28 6.60 -10.88
CA ILE A 90 -11.01 5.89 -11.10
C ILE A 90 -10.30 5.74 -9.75
N ALA A 91 -10.05 4.48 -9.35
CA ALA A 91 -9.32 4.16 -8.14
C ALA A 91 -7.80 4.30 -8.36
N PRO A 92 -7.11 5.15 -7.59
CA PRO A 92 -5.65 5.13 -7.56
C PRO A 92 -5.17 3.88 -6.79
N ILE A 93 -4.29 3.10 -7.43
CA ILE A 93 -3.82 1.83 -6.87
C ILE A 93 -2.30 1.76 -6.80
N SER A 94 -1.81 1.11 -5.75
CA SER A 94 -0.43 0.68 -5.57
C SER A 94 -0.43 -0.83 -5.32
N LEU A 95 0.54 -1.56 -5.88
CA LEU A 95 0.64 -2.99 -5.62
C LEU A 95 1.55 -3.20 -4.41
N ARG A 96 1.04 -3.90 -3.38
CA ARG A 96 1.86 -4.36 -2.27
C ARG A 96 2.59 -5.63 -2.67
N VAL A 97 3.89 -5.53 -2.70
CA VAL A 97 4.80 -6.60 -3.12
C VAL A 97 5.46 -7.20 -1.90
N ASN A 98 5.53 -8.52 -1.86
CA ASN A 98 6.45 -9.21 -0.97
C ASN A 98 7.84 -9.20 -1.62
N PRO A 99 8.80 -8.41 -1.12
CA PRO A 99 10.11 -8.30 -1.75
C PRO A 99 11.01 -9.52 -1.47
N ASP A 100 10.50 -10.53 -0.77
CA ASP A 100 11.25 -11.74 -0.38
C ASP A 100 12.56 -11.39 0.35
N VAL A 101 12.46 -10.47 1.30
CA VAL A 101 13.56 -10.03 2.17
C VAL A 101 13.26 -10.51 3.58
N ASP A 102 14.22 -11.18 4.20
CA ASP A 102 14.12 -11.53 5.61
C ASP A 102 14.74 -10.42 6.47
N PRO A 103 13.93 -9.70 7.26
CA PRO A 103 14.43 -8.62 8.10
C PRO A 103 15.22 -9.11 9.33
N LYS A 104 15.21 -10.43 9.62
CA LYS A 104 15.80 -11.01 10.83
C LYS A 104 17.05 -11.84 10.58
N THR A 105 17.45 -12.08 9.35
CA THR A 105 18.53 -12.99 9.07
C THR A 105 19.81 -12.30 8.63
N HIS A 106 20.85 -12.53 9.41
CA HIS A 106 22.23 -12.56 8.97
C HIS A 106 22.33 -13.44 7.69
N PRO A 107 23.22 -13.13 6.72
CA PRO A 107 23.28 -13.80 5.41
C PRO A 107 23.36 -15.34 5.41
N TYR A 108 23.48 -15.96 6.58
CA TYR A 108 23.69 -17.42 6.73
C TYR A 108 22.42 -18.23 7.07
N ILE A 109 21.25 -17.61 7.29
CA ILE A 109 20.02 -18.36 7.63
C ILE A 109 18.86 -17.87 6.76
N SER A 110 18.97 -18.03 5.45
CA SER A 110 17.82 -17.84 4.58
C SER A 110 17.01 -19.15 4.49
N THR A 111 16.22 -19.41 5.50
CA THR A 111 15.15 -20.40 5.41
C THR A 111 13.86 -19.70 5.03
N GLY A 112 13.70 -19.46 3.73
CA GLY A 112 12.45 -19.47 3.02
C GLY A 112 11.25 -18.73 3.59
N LEU A 113 11.20 -17.44 3.48
CA LEU A 113 9.96 -16.67 3.59
C LEU A 113 9.07 -16.80 2.33
N LYS A 114 9.13 -17.92 1.62
CA LYS A 114 8.10 -18.33 0.64
C LYS A 114 6.71 -18.50 1.26
N GLY A 115 6.57 -18.29 2.58
CA GLY A 115 5.34 -18.40 3.34
C GLY A 115 4.75 -17.07 3.83
N ASN A 116 5.25 -15.93 3.41
CA ASN A 116 4.66 -14.65 3.79
C ASN A 116 3.29 -14.51 3.11
N LYS A 117 2.25 -14.47 3.96
CA LYS A 117 0.83 -14.49 3.54
C LYS A 117 0.36 -13.16 2.92
N PHE A 118 1.21 -12.13 2.90
CA PHE A 118 0.84 -10.78 2.54
C PHE A 118 1.55 -10.32 1.27
N GLY A 119 0.80 -9.63 0.43
CA GLY A 119 1.32 -9.02 -0.78
C GLY A 119 1.48 -10.00 -1.95
N ILE A 120 1.74 -9.42 -3.10
CA ILE A 120 1.99 -10.13 -4.36
C ILE A 120 3.43 -10.64 -4.36
N ALA A 121 3.64 -11.89 -4.75
CA ALA A 121 4.98 -12.44 -4.87
C ALA A 121 5.82 -11.61 -5.85
N TYR A 122 7.10 -11.41 -5.53
CA TYR A 122 8.00 -10.58 -6.34
C TYR A 122 8.01 -10.97 -7.82
N ASP A 123 8.03 -12.27 -8.12
CA ASP A 123 8.06 -12.80 -9.49
C ASP A 123 6.74 -12.54 -10.27
N ASP A 124 5.63 -12.33 -9.56
CA ASP A 124 4.31 -12.11 -10.17
C ASP A 124 3.97 -10.63 -10.35
N VAL A 125 4.80 -9.72 -9.85
CA VAL A 125 4.49 -8.27 -9.83
C VAL A 125 4.25 -7.71 -11.22
N LEU A 126 5.14 -7.97 -12.16
CA LEU A 126 5.01 -7.44 -13.53
C LEU A 126 3.79 -8.01 -14.26
N LYS A 127 3.44 -9.27 -13.98
CA LYS A 127 2.21 -9.89 -14.49
C LYS A 127 0.97 -9.21 -13.89
N THR A 128 1.00 -8.92 -12.60
CA THR A 128 -0.11 -8.22 -11.92
C THR A 128 -0.27 -6.79 -12.45
N TYR A 129 0.83 -6.08 -12.73
CA TYR A 129 0.74 -4.79 -13.42
C TYR A 129 0.15 -4.90 -14.83
N GLN A 130 0.40 -5.98 -15.57
CA GLN A 130 -0.23 -6.22 -16.87
C GLN A 130 -1.74 -6.38 -16.74
N GLU A 131 -2.21 -7.09 -15.72
CA GLU A 131 -3.65 -7.22 -15.45
C GLU A 131 -4.24 -5.86 -15.02
N ALA A 132 -3.57 -5.15 -14.12
CA ALA A 132 -4.00 -3.83 -13.68
C ALA A 132 -4.08 -2.80 -14.84
N ALA A 133 -3.18 -2.87 -15.80
CA ALA A 133 -3.17 -1.99 -16.96
C ALA A 133 -4.37 -2.20 -17.91
N LYS A 134 -5.06 -3.35 -17.83
CA LYS A 134 -6.29 -3.64 -18.57
C LYS A 134 -7.54 -3.11 -17.87
N MET A 135 -7.43 -2.72 -16.61
CA MET A 135 -8.54 -2.27 -15.77
C MET A 135 -8.85 -0.79 -16.04
N SER A 136 -9.98 -0.51 -16.65
CA SER A 136 -10.36 0.85 -17.08
C SER A 136 -10.69 1.80 -15.92
N SER A 137 -11.09 1.26 -14.76
CA SER A 137 -11.47 2.05 -13.58
C SER A 137 -10.40 2.04 -12.49
N CYS A 138 -9.17 1.61 -12.82
CA CYS A 138 -8.01 1.67 -11.93
C CYS A 138 -6.87 2.45 -12.58
N LYS A 139 -6.16 3.25 -11.76
CA LYS A 139 -4.96 3.98 -12.18
C LYS A 139 -3.79 3.54 -11.31
N ILE A 140 -2.79 2.92 -11.93
CA ILE A 140 -1.56 2.53 -11.24
C ILE A 140 -0.78 3.79 -10.88
N VAL A 141 -0.52 4.01 -9.58
CA VAL A 141 0.21 5.19 -9.08
C VAL A 141 1.51 4.81 -8.36
N GLY A 142 1.66 3.57 -7.89
CA GLY A 142 2.82 3.23 -7.09
C GLY A 142 3.06 1.74 -6.88
N ILE A 143 4.06 1.51 -6.03
CA ILE A 143 4.44 0.22 -5.49
C ILE A 143 4.64 0.36 -3.98
N ASP A 144 4.25 -0.66 -3.24
CA ASP A 144 4.30 -0.74 -1.78
C ASP A 144 4.98 -2.03 -1.34
N CYS A 145 5.65 -2.01 -0.21
CA CYS A 145 6.05 -3.21 0.51
C CYS A 145 5.98 -2.98 2.01
N HIS A 146 5.89 -4.07 2.75
CA HIS A 146 6.02 -4.07 4.20
C HIS A 146 6.79 -5.32 4.60
N ILE A 147 8.01 -5.12 5.10
CA ILE A 147 8.93 -6.21 5.44
C ILE A 147 8.81 -6.69 6.89
N GLY A 148 8.01 -6.05 7.68
CA GLY A 148 7.74 -6.39 9.08
C GLY A 148 7.70 -5.17 10.00
N SER A 149 7.32 -5.42 11.25
CA SER A 149 7.31 -4.42 12.33
C SER A 149 8.52 -4.62 13.25
N GLN A 150 8.87 -3.59 14.03
CA GLN A 150 9.98 -3.63 15.01
C GLN A 150 11.34 -3.99 14.38
N ILE A 151 11.63 -3.46 13.20
CA ILE A 151 12.90 -3.69 12.51
C ILE A 151 13.84 -2.54 12.86
N PHE A 152 14.94 -2.88 13.55
CA PHE A 152 15.95 -1.90 13.97
C PHE A 152 17.09 -1.74 12.96
N GLU A 153 17.26 -2.69 12.04
CA GLU A 153 18.34 -2.67 11.07
C GLU A 153 17.91 -2.10 9.73
N VAL A 154 18.73 -1.21 9.19
CA VAL A 154 18.44 -0.53 7.90
C VAL A 154 18.63 -1.45 6.71
N SER A 155 19.49 -2.47 6.83
CA SER A 155 19.87 -3.37 5.73
C SER A 155 18.70 -4.06 5.04
N GLY A 156 17.67 -4.45 5.81
CA GLY A 156 16.44 -5.04 5.25
C GLY A 156 15.67 -4.05 4.38
N PHE A 157 15.58 -2.80 4.82
CA PHE A 157 14.93 -1.73 4.05
C PHE A 157 15.72 -1.36 2.79
N GLU A 158 17.07 -1.34 2.86
CA GLU A 158 17.91 -1.09 1.69
C GLU A 158 17.70 -2.15 0.62
N LEU A 159 17.71 -3.43 1.01
CA LEU A 159 17.49 -4.54 0.08
C LEU A 159 16.07 -4.50 -0.51
N ALA A 160 15.04 -4.24 0.30
CA ALA A 160 13.68 -4.07 -0.17
C ALA A 160 13.58 -2.91 -1.17
N ALA A 161 14.19 -1.76 -0.85
CA ALA A 161 14.21 -0.61 -1.74
C ALA A 161 14.88 -0.93 -3.09
N GLN A 162 16.04 -1.60 -3.07
CA GLN A 162 16.73 -2.01 -4.30
C GLN A 162 15.85 -2.90 -5.17
N ARG A 163 15.16 -3.89 -4.57
CA ARG A 163 14.25 -4.78 -5.31
C ARG A 163 13.05 -4.04 -5.89
N LEU A 164 12.44 -3.14 -5.12
CA LEU A 164 11.31 -2.35 -5.61
C LEU A 164 11.71 -1.36 -6.71
N VAL A 165 12.88 -0.74 -6.59
CA VAL A 165 13.42 0.15 -7.64
C VAL A 165 13.67 -0.62 -8.94
N ALA A 166 14.12 -1.87 -8.87
CA ALA A 166 14.26 -2.72 -10.06
C ALA A 166 12.90 -2.99 -10.74
N VAL A 167 11.84 -3.23 -9.96
CA VAL A 167 10.46 -3.36 -10.49
C VAL A 167 9.98 -2.05 -11.13
N LEU A 168 10.23 -0.91 -10.48
CA LEU A 168 9.87 0.41 -11.03
C LEU A 168 10.57 0.68 -12.35
N ALA A 169 11.86 0.33 -12.47
CA ALA A 169 12.62 0.45 -13.71
C ALA A 169 12.02 -0.44 -14.82
N ALA A 170 11.74 -1.70 -14.53
CA ALA A 170 11.11 -2.61 -15.47
C ALA A 170 9.71 -2.15 -15.90
N PHE A 171 8.92 -1.59 -14.98
CA PHE A 171 7.61 -0.99 -15.28
C PHE A 171 7.77 0.21 -16.22
N ARG A 172 8.67 1.15 -15.90
CA ARG A 172 8.96 2.33 -16.74
C ARG A 172 9.38 1.91 -18.15
N ASP A 173 10.29 0.96 -18.27
CA ASP A 173 10.82 0.49 -19.56
C ASP A 173 9.71 -0.16 -20.41
N LYS A 174 8.77 -0.86 -19.75
CA LYS A 174 7.66 -1.53 -20.44
C LYS A 174 6.53 -0.61 -20.86
N TYR A 175 6.17 0.35 -20.00
CA TYR A 175 4.97 1.19 -20.18
C TYR A 175 5.29 2.63 -20.57
N SER A 176 6.57 3.03 -20.62
CA SER A 176 7.03 4.41 -20.85
C SER A 176 6.37 5.39 -19.85
N LYS A 177 6.16 4.94 -18.62
CA LYS A 177 5.52 5.70 -17.53
C LYS A 177 6.30 5.50 -16.23
N GLU A 178 6.41 6.56 -15.46
CA GLU A 178 6.95 6.50 -14.11
C GLU A 178 5.82 6.37 -13.09
N LEU A 179 6.08 5.62 -12.03
CA LEU A 179 5.20 5.55 -10.87
C LEU A 179 5.65 6.60 -9.85
N ALA A 180 4.71 7.39 -9.36
CA ALA A 180 5.00 8.52 -8.48
C ALA A 180 5.19 8.11 -7.01
N GLU A 181 4.71 6.92 -6.63
CA GLU A 181 4.65 6.50 -5.23
C GLU A 181 5.52 5.25 -5.02
N LEU A 182 6.46 5.36 -4.09
CA LEU A 182 7.23 4.25 -3.52
C LEU A 182 7.02 4.25 -2.01
N ASN A 183 6.43 3.17 -1.50
CA ASN A 183 6.22 2.95 -0.07
C ASN A 183 7.08 1.77 0.38
N LEU A 184 7.94 1.99 1.34
CA LEU A 184 8.83 0.95 1.90
C LEU A 184 8.26 0.30 3.16
N GLY A 185 7.05 0.70 3.57
CA GLY A 185 6.48 0.24 4.82
C GLY A 185 7.26 0.76 6.04
N GLY A 186 7.23 -0.02 7.08
CA GLY A 186 7.81 0.32 8.36
C GLY A 186 6.73 0.75 9.35
N ASP A 187 6.71 0.11 10.51
CA ASP A 187 5.89 0.52 11.64
C ASP A 187 6.81 1.07 12.72
N THR A 188 6.52 2.27 13.18
CA THR A 188 7.04 2.79 14.44
C THR A 188 6.06 2.37 15.53
N GLU A 189 6.45 1.54 16.45
CA GLU A 189 5.77 1.34 17.71
C GLU A 189 6.29 2.32 18.77
#